data_987021d2ce93213ec02e29fb67d5bc53
#
_entry.id   987021d2ce93213ec02e29fb67d5bc53
#
_cell.length_a   1.000
_cell.length_b   1.000
_cell.length_c   1.000
_cell.angle_alpha   90.00
_cell.angle_beta   90.00
_cell.angle_gamma   90.00
#
_symmetry.space_group_name_H-M   'P 1'
#
loop_
_entity.id
_entity.type
_entity.pdbx_description
1 polymer ?
#
loop_
_entity_poly.entity_id
_entity_poly.type
_entity_poly.pdbx_seq_one_letter_code
_entity_poly.pdbx_strand_id
1 'polypeptide(L)'
;MLEKAFNDVYTKFKLHFYQNVFQRFATREATLTTVESFCMEGIMAMGEPTIAEFSQMMQISTPNAAYKIGSLVRKGYVEKIQSTTDRREYHLRPTQKYIDYYNISYSYLSTVVQRVNKRFPKEDVKKLEQMLTIISNELMPELNLENNPEAPEEKKTAR
;
A
#
# COMPACT_ATOMS: atom_id res chain seq x y z
N MET A 1 -10.12 15.96 -21.53
CA MET A 1 -8.64 15.84 -21.69
C MET A 1 -7.94 15.53 -20.37
N LEU A 2 -8.22 16.22 -19.26
CA LEU A 2 -7.62 15.92 -17.95
C LEU A 2 -8.00 14.52 -17.43
N GLU A 3 -9.29 14.17 -17.51
CA GLU A 3 -9.80 12.85 -17.12
C GLU A 3 -9.06 11.72 -17.82
N LYS A 4 -8.84 11.84 -19.14
CA LYS A 4 -8.08 10.83 -19.90
C LYS A 4 -6.66 10.70 -19.42
N ALA A 5 -5.96 11.81 -19.18
CA ALA A 5 -4.57 11.77 -18.71
C ALA A 5 -4.46 11.13 -17.31
N PHE A 6 -5.38 11.47 -16.42
CA PHE A 6 -5.47 10.90 -15.09
C PHE A 6 -5.76 9.39 -15.14
N ASN A 7 -6.76 9.00 -15.94
CA ASN A 7 -7.09 7.59 -16.14
C ASN A 7 -5.93 6.78 -16.75
N ASP A 8 -5.20 7.33 -17.70
CA ASP A 8 -4.04 6.65 -18.31
C ASP A 8 -2.95 6.37 -17.27
N VAL A 9 -2.65 7.35 -16.39
CA VAL A 9 -1.67 7.17 -15.31
C VAL A 9 -2.15 6.12 -14.31
N TYR A 10 -3.38 6.27 -13.79
CA TYR A 10 -3.98 5.34 -12.85
C TYR A 10 -4.02 3.90 -13.42
N THR A 11 -4.45 3.76 -14.67
CA THR A 11 -4.54 2.45 -15.32
C THR A 11 -3.18 1.79 -15.47
N LYS A 12 -2.12 2.54 -15.80
CA LYS A 12 -0.76 1.99 -15.90
C LYS A 12 -0.23 1.50 -14.57
N PHE A 13 -0.44 2.25 -13.48
CA PHE A 13 -0.08 1.78 -12.13
C PHE A 13 -0.85 0.52 -11.75
N LYS A 14 -2.16 0.51 -11.97
CA LYS A 14 -3.03 -0.64 -11.69
C LYS A 14 -2.63 -1.89 -12.48
N LEU A 15 -2.39 -1.77 -13.79
CA LEU A 15 -1.97 -2.90 -14.62
C LEU A 15 -0.58 -3.41 -14.25
N HIS A 16 0.36 -2.52 -13.92
CA HIS A 16 1.68 -2.94 -13.44
C HIS A 16 1.58 -3.74 -12.14
N PHE A 17 0.73 -3.31 -11.20
CA PHE A 17 0.45 -4.08 -9.99
C PHE A 17 -0.12 -5.47 -10.32
N TYR A 18 -1.12 -5.56 -11.20
CA TYR A 18 -1.70 -6.86 -11.60
C TYR A 18 -0.67 -7.77 -12.26
N GLN A 19 0.18 -7.25 -13.15
CA GLN A 19 1.25 -8.02 -13.78
C GLN A 19 2.20 -8.61 -12.74
N ASN A 20 2.61 -7.84 -11.73
CA ASN A 20 3.48 -8.32 -10.66
C ASN A 20 2.81 -9.43 -9.82
N VAL A 21 1.53 -9.27 -9.51
CA VAL A 21 0.76 -10.29 -8.79
C VAL A 21 0.72 -11.59 -9.61
N PHE A 22 0.39 -11.53 -10.92
CA PHE A 22 0.34 -12.70 -11.78
C PHE A 22 1.70 -13.39 -11.98
N GLN A 23 2.77 -12.61 -12.17
CA GLN A 23 4.12 -13.17 -12.32
C GLN A 23 4.54 -13.99 -11.10
N ARG A 24 4.15 -13.57 -9.89
CA ARG A 24 4.45 -14.28 -8.65
C ARG A 24 3.68 -15.58 -8.50
N PHE A 25 2.42 -15.64 -8.96
CA PHE A 25 1.69 -16.90 -9.00
C PHE A 25 2.36 -17.93 -9.94
N ALA A 26 3.01 -17.48 -11.02
CA ALA A 26 3.71 -18.35 -11.95
C ALA A 26 5.00 -18.95 -11.37
N THR A 27 5.66 -18.28 -10.44
CA THR A 27 6.96 -18.71 -9.89
C THR A 27 6.87 -19.65 -8.67
N ARG A 28 5.67 -20.07 -8.26
CA ARG A 28 5.40 -20.86 -7.03
C ARG A 28 5.91 -20.23 -5.72
N GLU A 29 6.47 -19.04 -5.75
CA GLU A 29 6.92 -18.29 -4.57
C GLU A 29 5.75 -17.58 -3.87
N ALA A 30 4.62 -17.40 -4.57
CA ALA A 30 3.46 -16.74 -4.03
C ALA A 30 2.65 -17.67 -3.16
N THR A 31 2.72 -17.46 -1.87
CA THR A 31 1.82 -18.11 -0.90
C THR A 31 0.56 -17.29 -0.61
N LEU A 32 0.47 -16.06 -1.16
CA LEU A 32 -0.69 -15.18 -1.05
C LEU A 32 -1.69 -15.44 -2.19
N THR A 33 -2.97 -15.52 -1.84
CA THR A 33 -4.06 -15.43 -2.82
C THR A 33 -4.24 -13.98 -3.28
N THR A 34 -4.99 -13.77 -4.39
CA THR A 34 -5.32 -12.42 -4.87
C THR A 34 -6.02 -11.58 -3.79
N VAL A 35 -6.97 -12.17 -3.06
CA VAL A 35 -7.67 -11.47 -1.98
C VAL A 35 -6.73 -11.12 -0.82
N GLU A 36 -5.83 -12.02 -0.45
CA GLU A 36 -4.82 -11.76 0.57
C GLU A 36 -3.84 -10.65 0.14
N SER A 37 -3.48 -10.59 -1.15
CA SER A 37 -2.68 -9.50 -1.69
C SER A 37 -3.39 -8.15 -1.54
N PHE A 38 -4.70 -8.08 -1.81
CA PHE A 38 -5.50 -6.87 -1.59
C PHE A 38 -5.59 -6.49 -0.11
N CYS A 39 -5.73 -7.47 0.79
CA CYS A 39 -5.69 -7.21 2.23
C CYS A 39 -4.35 -6.61 2.67
N MET A 40 -3.25 -7.13 2.16
CA MET A 40 -1.91 -6.61 2.48
C MET A 40 -1.72 -5.19 1.97
N GLU A 41 -2.16 -4.88 0.74
CA GLU A 41 -2.13 -3.52 0.20
C GLU A 41 -2.94 -2.54 1.08
N GLY A 42 -4.12 -2.97 1.55
CA GLY A 42 -4.93 -2.18 2.48
C GLY A 42 -4.23 -1.95 3.82
N ILE A 43 -3.62 -2.97 4.42
CA ILE A 43 -2.86 -2.85 5.68
C ILE A 43 -1.68 -1.89 5.50
N MET A 44 -0.94 -2.02 4.40
CA MET A 44 0.18 -1.12 4.10
C MET A 44 -0.28 0.32 3.94
N ALA A 45 -1.36 0.55 3.17
CA ALA A 45 -1.89 1.89 2.93
C ALA A 45 -2.42 2.57 4.19
N MET A 46 -2.93 1.79 5.15
CA MET A 46 -3.48 2.32 6.40
C MET A 46 -2.45 2.54 7.52
N GLY A 47 -1.24 1.96 7.40
CA GLY A 47 -0.20 2.11 8.41
C GLY A 47 -0.56 1.47 9.76
N GLU A 48 -0.32 0.19 9.92
CA GLU A 48 -0.55 -0.57 11.16
C GLU A 48 -1.98 -0.45 11.75
N PRO A 49 -3.05 -0.65 10.96
CA PRO A 49 -4.43 -0.54 11.46
C PRO A 49 -4.75 -1.63 12.46
N THR A 50 -5.77 -1.40 13.30
CA THR A 50 -6.45 -2.48 14.03
C THR A 50 -7.33 -3.31 13.08
N ILE A 51 -7.80 -4.49 13.53
CA ILE A 51 -8.75 -5.30 12.74
C ILE A 51 -10.07 -4.53 12.52
N ALA A 52 -10.50 -3.75 13.50
CA ALA A 52 -11.72 -2.95 13.40
C ALA A 52 -11.59 -1.85 12.33
N GLU A 53 -10.51 -1.06 12.37
CA GLU A 53 -10.22 -0.04 11.37
C GLU A 53 -10.08 -0.65 9.97
N PHE A 54 -9.35 -1.77 9.85
CA PHE A 54 -9.21 -2.48 8.58
C PHE A 54 -10.58 -2.96 8.05
N SER A 55 -11.43 -3.54 8.90
CA SER A 55 -12.75 -4.02 8.48
C SER A 55 -13.65 -2.87 8.01
N GLN A 56 -13.60 -1.72 8.68
CA GLN A 56 -14.35 -0.53 8.33
C GLN A 56 -13.87 0.05 6.98
N MET A 57 -12.56 0.22 6.81
CA MET A 57 -11.97 0.75 5.57
C MET A 57 -12.27 -0.14 4.38
N MET A 58 -12.13 -1.45 4.54
CA MET A 58 -12.37 -2.43 3.48
C MET A 58 -13.86 -2.76 3.27
N GLN A 59 -14.75 -2.18 4.09
CA GLN A 59 -16.20 -2.39 4.05
C GLN A 59 -16.60 -3.88 4.12
N ILE A 60 -15.93 -4.63 5.00
CA ILE A 60 -16.22 -6.04 5.28
C ILE A 60 -16.55 -6.23 6.76
N SER A 61 -17.23 -7.32 7.11
CA SER A 61 -17.53 -7.62 8.52
C SER A 61 -16.25 -7.90 9.31
N THR A 62 -16.23 -7.54 10.60
CA THR A 62 -15.09 -7.81 11.49
C THR A 62 -14.72 -9.29 11.56
N PRO A 63 -15.66 -10.26 11.63
CA PRO A 63 -15.33 -11.67 11.55
C PRO A 63 -14.66 -12.08 10.24
N ASN A 64 -15.09 -11.54 9.10
CA ASN A 64 -14.47 -11.80 7.81
C ASN A 64 -13.05 -11.20 7.74
N ALA A 65 -12.87 -9.97 8.24
CA ALA A 65 -11.55 -9.36 8.38
C ALA A 65 -10.62 -10.22 9.25
N ALA A 66 -11.09 -10.63 10.44
CA ALA A 66 -10.33 -11.47 11.37
C ALA A 66 -9.91 -12.81 10.75
N TYR A 67 -10.78 -13.45 9.96
CA TYR A 67 -10.46 -14.68 9.24
C TYR A 67 -9.33 -14.48 8.23
N LYS A 68 -9.43 -13.43 7.39
CA LYS A 68 -8.41 -13.09 6.37
C LYS A 68 -7.06 -12.72 7.02
N ILE A 69 -7.10 -11.88 8.05
CA ILE A 69 -5.92 -11.50 8.83
C ILE A 69 -5.29 -12.72 9.50
N GLY A 70 -6.09 -13.62 10.08
CA GLY A 70 -5.61 -14.87 10.68
C GLY A 70 -4.84 -15.74 9.68
N SER A 71 -5.26 -15.79 8.41
CA SER A 71 -4.53 -16.47 7.35
C SER A 71 -3.18 -15.81 7.07
N LEU A 72 -3.14 -14.47 6.98
CA LEU A 72 -1.92 -13.70 6.73
C LEU A 72 -0.90 -13.85 7.89
N VAL A 73 -1.39 -13.89 9.13
CA VAL A 73 -0.55 -14.13 10.32
C VAL A 73 0.06 -15.54 10.26
N ARG A 74 -0.74 -16.59 10.00
CA ARG A 74 -0.24 -17.96 9.86
C ARG A 74 0.79 -18.12 8.75
N LYS A 75 0.65 -17.37 7.67
CA LYS A 75 1.60 -17.34 6.54
C LYS A 75 2.84 -16.49 6.81
N GLY A 76 2.88 -15.75 7.93
CA GLY A 76 4.00 -14.93 8.35
C GLY A 76 4.15 -13.61 7.59
N TYR A 77 3.07 -13.08 7.01
CA TYR A 77 3.07 -11.78 6.33
C TYR A 77 2.61 -10.62 7.21
N VAL A 78 1.86 -10.91 8.26
CA VAL A 78 1.39 -9.94 9.26
C VAL A 78 1.71 -10.46 10.65
N GLU A 79 2.12 -9.57 11.53
CA GLU A 79 2.18 -9.79 12.97
C GLU A 79 1.18 -8.88 13.70
N LYS A 80 0.68 -9.36 14.84
CA LYS A 80 -0.21 -8.59 15.71
C LYS A 80 0.60 -8.00 16.84
N ILE A 81 0.64 -6.67 16.89
CA ILE A 81 1.33 -5.93 17.95
C ILE A 81 0.30 -5.40 18.92
N GLN A 82 0.41 -5.78 20.19
CA GLN A 82 -0.49 -5.29 21.23
C GLN A 82 -0.32 -3.77 21.41
N SER A 83 -1.44 -3.06 21.45
CA SER A 83 -1.44 -1.62 21.72
C SER A 83 -0.86 -1.33 23.11
N THR A 84 -0.11 -0.24 23.20
CA THR A 84 0.44 0.24 24.46
C THR A 84 -0.59 1.02 25.30
N THR A 85 -1.65 1.49 24.65
CA THR A 85 -2.71 2.31 25.28
C THR A 85 -3.93 1.47 25.69
N ASP A 86 -4.34 0.50 24.87
CA ASP A 86 -5.39 -0.46 25.22
C ASP A 86 -4.92 -1.90 24.94
N ARG A 87 -4.71 -2.69 26.00
CA ARG A 87 -4.25 -4.08 25.91
C ARG A 87 -5.22 -5.03 25.20
N ARG A 88 -6.43 -4.59 24.92
CA ARG A 88 -7.43 -5.36 24.17
C ARG A 88 -7.31 -5.17 22.67
N GLU A 89 -6.58 -4.14 22.25
CA GLU A 89 -6.35 -3.83 20.84
C GLU A 89 -5.02 -4.38 20.35
N TYR A 90 -5.03 -4.81 19.09
CA TYR A 90 -3.84 -5.26 18.37
C TYR A 90 -3.77 -4.55 17.03
N HIS A 91 -2.61 -3.96 16.74
CA HIS A 91 -2.27 -3.39 15.44
C HIS A 91 -1.70 -4.44 14.52
N LEU A 92 -1.98 -4.30 13.23
CA LEU A 92 -1.54 -5.20 12.17
C LEU A 92 -0.28 -4.62 11.53
N ARG A 93 0.85 -5.27 11.78
CA ARG A 93 2.14 -4.84 11.22
C ARG A 93 2.56 -5.79 10.11
N PRO A 94 2.85 -5.29 8.88
CA PRO A 94 3.49 -6.08 7.84
C PRO A 94 4.87 -6.58 8.30
N THR A 95 5.17 -7.84 8.05
CA THR A 95 6.48 -8.42 8.36
C THR A 95 7.52 -8.08 7.29
N GLN A 96 8.82 -8.25 7.62
CA GLN A 96 9.89 -8.07 6.64
C GLN A 96 9.69 -8.94 5.40
N LYS A 97 9.18 -10.15 5.57
CA LYS A 97 8.81 -11.06 4.47
C LYS A 97 7.86 -10.40 3.47
N TYR A 98 6.86 -9.64 3.95
CA TYR A 98 5.96 -8.91 3.06
C TYR A 98 6.61 -7.64 2.49
N ILE A 99 7.37 -6.92 3.28
CA ILE A 99 8.06 -5.70 2.83
C ILE A 99 9.00 -6.03 1.66
N ASP A 100 9.73 -7.13 1.71
CA ASP A 100 10.58 -7.60 0.61
C ASP A 100 9.75 -7.94 -0.64
N TYR A 101 8.55 -8.45 -0.44
CA TYR A 101 7.57 -8.68 -1.50
C TYR A 101 7.00 -7.37 -2.06
N TYR A 102 6.61 -6.43 -1.20
CA TYR A 102 5.98 -5.15 -1.55
C TYR A 102 6.94 -4.19 -2.26
N ASN A 103 8.20 -4.19 -1.90
CA ASN A 103 9.21 -3.33 -2.50
C ASN A 103 9.26 -3.42 -4.04
N ILE A 104 8.84 -4.53 -4.62
CA ILE A 104 8.77 -4.67 -6.09
C ILE A 104 7.66 -3.79 -6.68
N SER A 105 6.50 -3.70 -6.04
CA SER A 105 5.40 -2.83 -6.49
C SER A 105 5.69 -1.37 -6.22
N TYR A 106 6.25 -1.05 -5.05
CA TYR A 106 6.66 0.29 -4.66
C TYR A 106 7.82 0.83 -5.51
N SER A 107 8.74 -0.04 -5.93
CA SER A 107 9.87 0.34 -6.79
C SER A 107 9.43 0.97 -8.11
N TYR A 108 8.28 0.56 -8.65
CA TYR A 108 7.75 1.15 -9.88
C TYR A 108 7.27 2.60 -9.67
N LEU A 109 6.59 2.88 -8.57
CA LEU A 109 6.21 4.26 -8.21
C LEU A 109 7.45 5.15 -8.09
N SER A 110 8.44 4.71 -7.30
CA SER A 110 9.72 5.42 -7.16
C SER A 110 10.41 5.64 -8.50
N THR A 111 10.42 4.63 -9.36
CA THR A 111 10.98 4.74 -10.72
C THR A 111 10.26 5.81 -11.54
N VAL A 112 8.93 5.85 -11.50
CA VAL A 112 8.14 6.87 -12.23
C VAL A 112 8.42 8.25 -11.66
N VAL A 113 8.43 8.42 -10.34
CA VAL A 113 8.76 9.70 -9.67
C VAL A 113 10.16 10.19 -10.02
N GLN A 114 11.16 9.29 -10.04
CA GLN A 114 12.51 9.65 -10.48
C GLN A 114 12.53 10.13 -11.95
N ARG A 115 11.75 9.50 -12.83
CA ARG A 115 11.63 9.94 -14.24
C ARG A 115 10.94 11.30 -14.36
N VAL A 116 9.92 11.56 -13.54
CA VAL A 116 9.25 12.87 -13.44
C VAL A 116 10.27 13.94 -13.03
N ASN A 117 11.03 13.70 -11.95
CA ASN A 117 12.06 14.62 -11.47
C ASN A 117 13.17 14.91 -12.51
N LYS A 118 13.50 13.93 -13.35
CA LYS A 118 14.48 14.10 -14.43
C LYS A 118 13.92 14.82 -15.65
N ARG A 119 12.61 14.70 -15.91
CA ARG A 119 11.97 15.18 -17.13
C ARG A 119 11.47 16.60 -17.04
N PHE A 120 11.02 17.03 -15.86
CA PHE A 120 10.37 18.32 -15.63
C PHE A 120 11.24 19.26 -14.79
N PRO A 121 11.10 20.60 -14.99
CA PRO A 121 11.72 21.61 -14.12
C PRO A 121 11.25 21.43 -12.66
N LYS A 122 12.10 21.79 -11.70
CA LYS A 122 11.79 21.67 -10.26
C LYS A 122 10.51 22.40 -9.85
N GLU A 123 10.22 23.54 -10.49
CA GLU A 123 9.01 24.31 -10.22
C GLU A 123 7.73 23.56 -10.62
N ASP A 124 7.75 22.87 -11.76
CA ASP A 124 6.63 22.07 -12.22
C ASP A 124 6.43 20.84 -11.37
N VAL A 125 7.53 20.20 -10.94
CA VAL A 125 7.46 19.06 -9.97
C VAL A 125 6.84 19.51 -8.66
N LYS A 126 7.23 20.66 -8.12
CA LYS A 126 6.65 21.22 -6.90
C LYS A 126 5.16 21.56 -7.06
N LYS A 127 4.75 22.09 -8.21
CA LYS A 127 3.33 22.32 -8.51
C LYS A 127 2.56 21.01 -8.59
N LEU A 128 3.12 19.99 -9.24
CA LEU A 128 2.50 18.66 -9.31
C LEU A 128 2.32 18.05 -7.92
N GLU A 129 3.35 18.13 -7.06
CA GLU A 129 3.28 17.69 -5.67
C GLU A 129 2.14 18.38 -4.92
N GLN A 130 2.04 19.71 -5.00
CA GLN A 130 0.97 20.47 -4.37
C GLN A 130 -0.42 20.05 -4.88
N MET A 131 -0.58 19.89 -6.20
CA MET A 131 -1.83 19.45 -6.80
C MET A 131 -2.23 18.05 -6.33
N LEU A 132 -1.29 17.10 -6.32
CA LEU A 132 -1.55 15.73 -5.86
C LEU A 132 -1.90 15.70 -4.36
N THR A 133 -1.24 16.53 -3.54
CA THR A 133 -1.55 16.65 -2.12
C THR A 133 -2.99 17.17 -1.89
N ILE A 134 -3.40 18.21 -2.62
CA ILE A 134 -4.76 18.73 -2.57
C ILE A 134 -5.76 17.68 -3.05
N ILE A 135 -5.48 17.00 -4.16
CA ILE A 135 -6.34 15.94 -4.68
C ILE A 135 -6.54 14.85 -3.63
N SER A 136 -5.46 14.38 -3.01
CA SER A 136 -5.52 13.32 -2.00
C SER A 136 -6.29 13.76 -0.75
N ASN A 137 -5.99 14.94 -0.21
CA ASN A 137 -6.49 15.33 1.11
C ASN A 137 -7.88 15.98 1.07
N GLU A 138 -8.22 16.63 -0.03
CA GLU A 138 -9.44 17.46 -0.10
C GLU A 138 -10.47 16.95 -1.11
N LEU A 139 -10.01 16.33 -2.22
CA LEU A 139 -10.89 15.94 -3.33
C LEU A 139 -11.19 14.43 -3.37
N MET A 140 -10.63 13.64 -2.42
CA MET A 140 -10.90 12.22 -2.24
C MET A 140 -11.33 11.90 -0.79
N PRO A 141 -12.40 12.56 -0.27
CA PRO A 141 -12.78 12.44 1.14
C PRO A 141 -13.31 11.05 1.53
N GLU A 142 -13.60 10.19 0.56
CA GLU A 142 -14.11 8.83 0.79
C GLU A 142 -13.07 7.93 1.44
N LEU A 143 -11.78 8.24 1.29
CA LEU A 143 -10.66 7.45 1.81
C LEU A 143 -9.70 8.37 2.58
N ASN A 144 -9.67 8.23 3.89
CA ASN A 144 -8.72 8.95 4.73
C ASN A 144 -7.52 8.05 5.08
N LEU A 145 -6.32 8.52 4.71
CA LEU A 145 -5.04 7.85 4.95
C LEU A 145 -4.18 8.59 6.00
N GLU A 146 -4.78 9.35 6.90
CA GLU A 146 -4.07 10.18 7.90
C GLU A 146 -3.07 9.40 8.76
N ASN A 147 -3.23 8.09 8.89
CA ASN A 147 -2.37 7.23 9.70
C ASN A 147 -1.30 6.49 8.85
N ASN A 148 -1.11 6.85 7.57
CA ASN A 148 -0.09 6.21 6.75
C ASN A 148 1.30 6.72 7.19
N PRO A 149 2.12 5.94 7.92
CA PRO A 149 3.50 6.30 8.14
C PRO A 149 4.18 6.36 6.76
N GLU A 150 4.98 7.39 6.55
CA GLU A 150 5.76 7.58 5.33
C GLU A 150 6.32 6.24 4.84
N ALA A 151 6.19 5.99 3.55
CA ALA A 151 6.70 4.78 2.93
C ALA A 151 8.14 4.51 3.39
N PRO A 152 8.50 3.25 3.70
CA PRO A 152 9.78 2.94 4.31
C PRO A 152 10.93 3.55 3.49
N GLU A 153 11.69 4.46 4.12
CA GLU A 153 12.89 5.04 3.52
C GLU A 153 13.77 3.91 2.98
N GLU A 154 14.17 4.02 1.73
CA GLU A 154 15.19 3.15 1.16
C GLU A 154 16.41 3.18 2.09
N LYS A 155 16.65 2.10 2.84
CA LYS A 155 17.96 1.90 3.44
C LYS A 155 18.95 1.90 2.28
N LYS A 156 19.65 3.01 2.11
CA LYS A 156 20.83 3.09 1.25
C LYS A 156 21.73 1.92 1.67
N THR A 157 21.77 0.90 0.85
CA THR A 157 22.79 -0.13 0.93
C THR A 157 24.12 0.57 0.73
N ALA A 158 24.76 0.94 1.84
CA ALA A 158 26.16 1.30 1.85
C ALA A 158 26.94 0.03 1.46
N ARG A 159 27.76 0.20 0.44
CA ARG A 159 28.78 -0.75 0.05
C ARG A 159 29.77 -1.00 1.17
#